data_ca0cd51dac749aef30653d5d50b05e69
#
_entry.id   ca0cd51dac749aef30653d5d50b05e69
#
_cell.length_a   1.000
_cell.length_b   1.000
_cell.length_c   1.000
_cell.angle_alpha   90.00
_cell.angle_beta   90.00
_cell.angle_gamma   90.00
#
_symmetry.space_group_name_H-M   'P 1'
#
loop_
_entity.id
_entity.type
_entity.pdbx_description
1 polymer ?
#
loop_
_entity_poly.entity_id
_entity_poly.type
_entity_poly.pdbx_seq_one_letter_code
_entity_poly.pdbx_strand_id
1 'polypeptide(L)'
;MLIALLSTLIVLCAVLLISFLLERRKCLRMQQRLFRESRKLERTSHIAGAILKNVHAFILLIDNDFKVLKTNYYQKTGTRKGTEEKRVGDLLQCHNALAAEGGCGTHSFCGSCPIRTAIRQAFEQRRNFTDLEATLSVVTSDNTTVECDAVISGSYFLLNEEENMVITVHDVTRRKQAEKELRLAKEKAEKADISKSAFLANMSHEIRTPLNAITGFAEVLGSATTEEEKAQYQEIIKMNADLLMQLVNDILDMSKIEAGTLEFVQTTVDVNQLLSDLQQLFQMRVDDAGGNIQIIAESSRSSCMIQTDRNRVAQVLSNFAGNAIKFTHKGSIRLGYETRDTELYFYVKDTGTGIPAEKLPDVFERFVKLNKDKKGAGLGLSISQTIGGQIGADSVEGEGSTFWFTIPYRSCGKPR
;
A
#
# COMPACT_ATOMS: atom_id res chain seq x y z
N MET A 1 -87.12 73.84 -4.86
CA MET A 1 -87.06 72.39 -5.26
C MET A 1 -85.78 72.04 -6.07
N LEU A 2 -85.45 72.85 -7.09
CA LEU A 2 -84.26 72.56 -7.96
C LEU A 2 -82.91 72.59 -7.18
N ILE A 3 -82.71 73.54 -6.25
CA ILE A 3 -81.46 73.68 -5.44
C ILE A 3 -81.27 72.52 -4.49
N ALA A 4 -82.34 71.98 -3.88
CA ALA A 4 -82.27 70.82 -2.98
C ALA A 4 -81.96 69.55 -3.75
N LEU A 5 -82.46 69.38 -4.96
CA LEU A 5 -82.09 68.24 -5.84
C LEU A 5 -80.61 68.28 -6.29
N LEU A 6 -80.12 69.51 -6.60
CA LEU A 6 -78.72 69.69 -7.01
C LEU A 6 -77.77 69.40 -5.86
N SER A 7 -78.05 69.81 -4.64
CA SER A 7 -77.26 69.55 -3.42
C SER A 7 -77.23 68.05 -3.07
N THR A 8 -78.32 67.32 -3.20
CA THR A 8 -78.37 65.86 -2.97
C THR A 8 -77.59 65.09 -4.02
N LEU A 9 -77.61 65.52 -5.27
CA LEU A 9 -76.85 64.95 -6.37
C LEU A 9 -75.32 65.14 -6.16
N ILE A 10 -74.88 66.32 -5.70
CA ILE A 10 -73.53 66.66 -5.43
C ILE A 10 -72.99 65.77 -4.23
N VAL A 11 -73.80 65.62 -3.19
CA VAL A 11 -73.46 64.76 -2.05
C VAL A 11 -73.32 63.29 -2.45
N LEU A 12 -74.23 62.79 -3.28
CA LEU A 12 -74.21 61.42 -3.81
C LEU A 12 -72.99 61.20 -4.67
N CYS A 13 -72.66 62.11 -5.59
CA CYS A 13 -71.44 62.05 -6.40
C CYS A 13 -70.19 62.09 -5.53
N ALA A 14 -70.14 62.89 -4.44
CA ALA A 14 -69.00 62.91 -3.53
C ALA A 14 -68.83 61.58 -2.73
N VAL A 15 -69.95 60.99 -2.27
CA VAL A 15 -69.94 59.69 -1.61
C VAL A 15 -69.45 58.58 -2.56
N LEU A 16 -70.00 58.58 -3.80
CA LEU A 16 -69.51 57.58 -4.81
C LEU A 16 -68.01 57.75 -5.14
N LEU A 17 -67.57 59.01 -5.29
CA LEU A 17 -66.13 59.26 -5.54
C LEU A 17 -65.25 58.85 -4.36
N ILE A 18 -65.68 59.14 -3.14
CA ILE A 18 -64.96 58.70 -1.96
C ILE A 18 -64.91 57.16 -1.88
N SER A 19 -66.03 56.47 -2.10
CA SER A 19 -66.10 55.02 -2.13
C SER A 19 -65.15 54.45 -3.19
N PHE A 20 -65.18 54.98 -4.40
CA PHE A 20 -64.27 54.58 -5.49
C PHE A 20 -62.78 54.79 -5.16
N LEU A 21 -62.49 55.95 -4.56
CA LEU A 21 -61.09 56.22 -4.13
C LEU A 21 -60.63 55.27 -3.00
N LEU A 22 -61.52 54.90 -2.08
CA LEU A 22 -61.25 53.94 -1.04
C LEU A 22 -61.02 52.52 -1.60
N GLU A 23 -61.86 52.09 -2.52
CA GLU A 23 -61.67 50.80 -3.20
C GLU A 23 -60.35 50.76 -4.03
N ARG A 24 -60.08 51.82 -4.78
CA ARG A 24 -58.85 51.98 -5.54
C ARG A 24 -57.61 51.90 -4.61
N ARG A 25 -57.68 52.55 -3.43
CA ARG A 25 -56.59 52.43 -2.41
C ARG A 25 -56.44 51.01 -1.86
N LYS A 26 -57.54 50.28 -1.62
CA LYS A 26 -57.54 48.90 -1.21
C LYS A 26 -56.90 48.01 -2.28
N CYS A 27 -57.28 48.16 -3.53
CA CYS A 27 -56.74 47.45 -4.67
C CYS A 27 -55.20 47.67 -4.81
N LEU A 28 -54.77 48.94 -4.76
CA LEU A 28 -53.35 49.30 -4.81
C LEU A 28 -52.55 48.69 -3.66
N ARG A 29 -53.07 48.69 -2.43
CA ARG A 29 -52.42 48.06 -1.28
C ARG A 29 -52.33 46.54 -1.45
N MET A 30 -53.35 45.90 -2.00
CA MET A 30 -53.33 44.45 -2.29
C MET A 30 -52.33 44.12 -3.37
N GLN A 31 -52.28 44.87 -4.46
CA GLN A 31 -51.23 44.70 -5.50
C GLN A 31 -49.80 44.88 -4.95
N GLN A 32 -49.59 45.88 -4.08
CA GLN A 32 -48.31 46.09 -3.45
C GLN A 32 -47.91 44.94 -2.52
N ARG A 33 -48.88 44.35 -1.77
CA ARG A 33 -48.65 43.15 -0.96
C ARG A 33 -48.27 41.94 -1.81
N LEU A 34 -49.09 41.65 -2.84
CA LEU A 34 -48.81 40.55 -3.77
C LEU A 34 -47.43 40.69 -4.44
N PHE A 35 -47.07 41.89 -4.86
CA PHE A 35 -45.77 42.17 -5.45
C PHE A 35 -44.59 41.96 -4.45
N ARG A 36 -44.78 42.37 -3.20
CA ARG A 36 -43.80 42.13 -2.15
C ARG A 36 -43.64 40.64 -1.81
N GLU A 37 -44.73 39.91 -1.76
CA GLU A 37 -44.75 38.46 -1.52
C GLU A 37 -44.13 37.71 -2.69
N SER A 38 -44.45 38.05 -3.92
CA SER A 38 -43.84 37.49 -5.12
C SER A 38 -42.32 37.71 -5.14
N ARG A 39 -41.83 38.92 -4.85
CA ARG A 39 -40.40 39.20 -4.76
C ARG A 39 -39.72 38.44 -3.64
N LYS A 40 -40.35 38.25 -2.46
CA LYS A 40 -39.82 37.44 -1.40
C LYS A 40 -39.68 35.98 -1.82
N LEU A 41 -40.72 35.44 -2.47
CA LEU A 41 -40.72 34.07 -2.96
C LEU A 41 -39.64 33.86 -4.01
N GLU A 42 -39.51 34.76 -4.98
CA GLU A 42 -38.49 34.74 -6.01
C GLU A 42 -37.09 34.78 -5.41
N ARG A 43 -36.84 35.69 -4.47
CA ARG A 43 -35.55 35.78 -3.75
C ARG A 43 -35.24 34.50 -2.98
N THR A 44 -36.21 33.92 -2.29
CA THR A 44 -36.02 32.65 -1.54
C THR A 44 -35.73 31.50 -2.49
N SER A 45 -36.45 31.44 -3.63
CA SER A 45 -36.22 30.43 -4.66
C SER A 45 -34.82 30.55 -5.28
N HIS A 46 -34.35 31.77 -5.56
CA HIS A 46 -32.98 32.01 -6.07
C HIS A 46 -31.93 31.60 -5.07
N ILE A 47 -32.10 31.93 -3.77
CA ILE A 47 -31.17 31.53 -2.71
C ILE A 47 -31.11 29.98 -2.58
N ALA A 48 -32.26 29.33 -2.52
CA ALA A 48 -32.36 27.88 -2.45
C ALA A 48 -31.68 27.21 -3.67
N GLY A 49 -31.93 27.73 -4.87
CA GLY A 49 -31.29 27.26 -6.11
C GLY A 49 -29.78 27.42 -6.09
N ALA A 50 -29.27 28.55 -5.57
CA ALA A 50 -27.82 28.77 -5.42
C ALA A 50 -27.17 27.81 -4.40
N ILE A 51 -27.84 27.58 -3.27
CA ILE A 51 -27.38 26.61 -2.27
C ILE A 51 -27.31 25.20 -2.88
N LEU A 52 -28.41 24.74 -3.49
CA LEU A 52 -28.48 23.41 -4.10
C LEU A 52 -27.43 23.19 -5.19
N LYS A 53 -27.06 24.23 -5.93
CA LYS A 53 -26.05 24.18 -6.98
C LYS A 53 -24.62 23.99 -6.42
N ASN A 54 -24.34 24.60 -5.26
CA ASN A 54 -22.98 24.63 -4.68
C ASN A 54 -22.72 23.52 -3.65
N VAL A 55 -23.74 22.80 -3.21
CA VAL A 55 -23.57 21.66 -2.29
C VAL A 55 -22.90 20.50 -3.02
N HIS A 56 -21.78 19.99 -2.47
CA HIS A 56 -21.04 18.84 -3.02
C HIS A 56 -21.69 17.48 -2.68
N ALA A 57 -23.01 17.42 -2.65
CA ALA A 57 -23.79 16.20 -2.48
C ALA A 57 -24.91 16.13 -3.50
N PHE A 58 -25.38 14.93 -3.83
CA PHE A 58 -26.65 14.77 -4.50
C PHE A 58 -27.77 14.93 -3.47
N ILE A 59 -28.74 15.79 -3.76
CA ILE A 59 -29.90 16.01 -2.91
C ILE A 59 -31.13 15.56 -3.70
N LEU A 60 -31.92 14.70 -3.08
CA LEU A 60 -33.11 14.09 -3.64
C LEU A 60 -34.27 14.35 -2.70
N LEU A 61 -35.35 14.90 -3.19
CA LEU A 61 -36.63 14.92 -2.52
C LEU A 61 -37.46 13.75 -3.05
N ILE A 62 -37.91 12.86 -2.19
CA ILE A 62 -38.64 11.66 -2.55
C ILE A 62 -39.97 11.57 -1.79
N ASP A 63 -40.93 10.88 -2.39
CA ASP A 63 -42.18 10.45 -1.76
C ASP A 63 -42.01 9.07 -1.06
N ASN A 64 -43.11 8.60 -0.46
CA ASN A 64 -43.14 7.30 0.24
C ASN A 64 -43.03 6.08 -0.71
N ASP A 65 -43.25 6.27 -2.02
CA ASP A 65 -43.06 5.26 -3.06
C ASP A 65 -41.60 5.24 -3.61
N PHE A 66 -40.69 6.00 -2.99
CA PHE A 66 -39.29 6.19 -3.41
C PHE A 66 -39.10 6.91 -4.75
N LYS A 67 -40.16 7.58 -5.26
CA LYS A 67 -40.08 8.40 -6.48
C LYS A 67 -39.41 9.73 -6.17
N VAL A 68 -38.55 10.16 -7.06
CA VAL A 68 -37.82 11.42 -6.93
C VAL A 68 -38.74 12.55 -7.45
N LEU A 69 -39.18 13.41 -6.55
CA LEU A 69 -40.00 14.60 -6.85
C LEU A 69 -39.14 15.78 -7.31
N LYS A 70 -37.92 15.91 -6.70
CA LYS A 70 -37.01 17.00 -7.03
C LYS A 70 -35.55 16.60 -6.68
N THR A 71 -34.61 17.12 -7.48
CA THR A 71 -33.20 16.83 -7.27
C THR A 71 -32.29 17.92 -7.83
N ASN A 72 -31.07 18.03 -7.30
CA ASN A 72 -29.98 18.81 -7.88
C ASN A 72 -29.06 17.97 -8.82
N TYR A 73 -29.40 16.72 -9.07
CA TYR A 73 -28.57 15.77 -9.85
C TYR A 73 -28.30 16.32 -11.27
N TYR A 74 -29.30 16.85 -11.97
CA TYR A 74 -29.17 17.41 -13.33
C TYR A 74 -28.25 18.64 -13.39
N GLN A 75 -28.17 19.42 -12.32
CA GLN A 75 -27.27 20.58 -12.25
C GLN A 75 -25.78 20.16 -12.19
N LYS A 76 -25.52 18.96 -11.73
CA LYS A 76 -24.17 18.39 -11.59
C LYS A 76 -23.77 17.52 -12.77
N THR A 77 -24.72 16.79 -13.36
CA THR A 77 -24.46 15.83 -14.45
C THR A 77 -24.78 16.38 -15.85
N GLY A 78 -25.43 17.56 -15.94
CA GLY A 78 -25.82 18.16 -17.21
C GLY A 78 -27.02 17.49 -17.93
N THR A 79 -27.53 16.39 -17.39
CA THR A 79 -28.61 15.60 -18.01
C THR A 79 -29.96 15.94 -17.40
N ARG A 80 -30.79 16.62 -18.15
CA ARG A 80 -32.14 17.06 -17.70
C ARG A 80 -33.27 16.12 -18.12
N LYS A 81 -33.05 15.19 -19.05
CA LYS A 81 -34.07 14.28 -19.57
C LYS A 81 -34.36 13.13 -18.62
N GLY A 82 -35.63 13.00 -18.20
CA GLY A 82 -36.19 11.81 -17.56
C GLY A 82 -35.80 11.61 -16.08
N THR A 83 -35.67 12.70 -15.30
CA THR A 83 -35.46 12.60 -13.82
C THR A 83 -36.78 12.55 -13.07
N GLU A 84 -37.88 13.00 -13.65
CA GLU A 84 -39.22 12.93 -13.09
C GLU A 84 -39.73 11.49 -13.16
N GLU A 85 -40.29 10.99 -12.07
CA GLU A 85 -40.81 9.62 -11.89
C GLU A 85 -39.79 8.51 -11.68
N LYS A 86 -38.48 8.81 -11.71
CA LYS A 86 -37.44 7.82 -11.38
C LYS A 86 -37.38 7.56 -9.89
N ARG A 87 -37.07 6.32 -9.51
CA ARG A 87 -36.69 5.96 -8.13
C ARG A 87 -35.24 6.29 -7.86
N VAL A 88 -34.90 6.37 -6.58
CA VAL A 88 -33.53 6.76 -6.13
C VAL A 88 -32.42 5.99 -6.84
N GLY A 89 -32.51 4.64 -6.91
CA GLY A 89 -31.48 3.82 -7.54
C GLY A 89 -31.38 3.99 -9.06
N ASP A 90 -32.50 4.27 -9.75
CA ASP A 90 -32.52 4.54 -11.20
C ASP A 90 -31.81 5.85 -11.50
N LEU A 91 -32.01 6.87 -10.64
CA LEU A 91 -31.37 8.17 -10.79
C LEU A 91 -29.86 8.08 -10.50
N LEU A 92 -29.49 7.33 -9.48
CA LEU A 92 -28.07 7.13 -9.10
C LEU A 92 -27.34 6.12 -10.01
N GLN A 93 -28.00 5.62 -11.08
CA GLN A 93 -27.43 4.65 -12.02
C GLN A 93 -26.96 3.35 -11.33
N CYS A 94 -27.72 2.90 -10.31
CA CYS A 94 -27.39 1.65 -9.61
C CYS A 94 -27.45 0.47 -10.59
N HIS A 95 -26.41 -0.34 -10.65
CA HIS A 95 -26.31 -1.51 -11.53
C HIS A 95 -27.52 -2.44 -11.40
N ASN A 96 -27.94 -2.76 -10.17
CA ASN A 96 -29.11 -3.62 -9.93
C ASN A 96 -30.43 -2.99 -10.38
N ALA A 97 -30.54 -1.67 -10.33
CA ALA A 97 -31.72 -0.98 -10.81
C ALA A 97 -31.81 -0.98 -12.34
N LEU A 98 -30.67 -0.83 -13.01
CA LEU A 98 -30.60 -0.85 -14.47
C LEU A 98 -30.71 -2.27 -15.07
N ALA A 99 -30.29 -3.28 -14.33
CA ALA A 99 -30.39 -4.70 -14.74
C ALA A 99 -31.80 -5.27 -14.63
N ALA A 100 -32.72 -4.60 -13.94
CA ALA A 100 -34.11 -5.06 -13.74
C ALA A 100 -35.08 -4.23 -14.56
N GLU A 101 -35.99 -4.87 -15.34
CA GLU A 101 -37.00 -4.19 -16.16
C GLU A 101 -37.90 -3.23 -15.38
N GLY A 102 -38.18 -3.54 -14.10
CA GLY A 102 -39.00 -2.68 -13.22
C GLY A 102 -38.22 -1.59 -12.49
N GLY A 103 -36.92 -1.45 -12.73
CA GLY A 103 -36.06 -0.45 -12.11
C GLY A 103 -35.73 -0.70 -10.63
N CYS A 104 -35.38 0.35 -9.91
CA CYS A 104 -34.99 0.27 -8.51
C CYS A 104 -36.09 -0.35 -7.62
N GLY A 105 -35.72 -1.41 -6.90
CA GLY A 105 -36.61 -2.12 -5.98
C GLY A 105 -37.18 -3.41 -6.53
N THR A 106 -36.94 -3.78 -7.79
CA THR A 106 -37.48 -4.99 -8.43
C THR A 106 -36.44 -6.09 -8.62
N HIS A 107 -35.15 -5.78 -8.51
CA HIS A 107 -34.07 -6.75 -8.55
C HIS A 107 -34.01 -7.59 -7.25
N SER A 108 -33.59 -8.86 -7.34
CA SER A 108 -33.50 -9.76 -6.18
C SER A 108 -32.65 -9.22 -5.03
N PHE A 109 -31.56 -8.51 -5.32
CA PHE A 109 -30.69 -7.88 -4.32
C PHE A 109 -31.27 -6.60 -3.71
N CYS A 110 -32.34 -6.02 -4.26
CA CYS A 110 -32.98 -4.83 -3.69
C CYS A 110 -33.64 -5.09 -2.33
N GLY A 111 -33.94 -6.33 -2.01
CA GLY A 111 -34.48 -6.72 -0.70
C GLY A 111 -33.49 -6.52 0.45
N SER A 112 -32.19 -6.69 0.18
CA SER A 112 -31.08 -6.51 1.14
C SER A 112 -30.33 -5.18 0.97
N CYS A 113 -30.82 -4.27 0.11
CA CYS A 113 -30.18 -2.97 -0.11
C CYS A 113 -30.23 -2.11 1.16
N PRO A 114 -29.06 -1.71 1.73
CA PRO A 114 -29.03 -0.96 2.98
C PRO A 114 -29.71 0.41 2.85
N ILE A 115 -29.57 1.07 1.71
CA ILE A 115 -30.19 2.38 1.44
C ILE A 115 -31.71 2.26 1.41
N ARG A 116 -32.21 1.28 0.68
CA ARG A 116 -33.67 1.04 0.59
C ARG A 116 -34.25 0.68 1.97
N THR A 117 -33.55 -0.12 2.73
CA THR A 117 -33.96 -0.50 4.09
C THR A 117 -34.02 0.70 5.01
N ALA A 118 -32.99 1.55 4.99
CA ALA A 118 -32.92 2.76 5.81
C ALA A 118 -34.05 3.76 5.46
N ILE A 119 -34.29 3.98 4.15
CA ILE A 119 -35.37 4.87 3.70
C ILE A 119 -36.74 4.34 4.15
N ARG A 120 -37.02 3.04 3.96
CA ARG A 120 -38.26 2.39 4.39
C ARG A 120 -38.49 2.54 5.89
N GLN A 121 -37.49 2.18 6.70
CA GLN A 121 -37.57 2.31 8.15
C GLN A 121 -37.79 3.76 8.60
N ALA A 122 -37.18 4.72 7.92
CA ALA A 122 -37.33 6.13 8.23
C ALA A 122 -38.77 6.63 7.95
N PHE A 123 -39.42 6.18 6.87
CA PHE A 123 -40.84 6.47 6.61
C PHE A 123 -41.74 5.77 7.63
N GLU A 124 -41.55 4.46 7.89
CA GLU A 124 -42.34 3.70 8.85
C GLU A 124 -42.26 4.28 10.28
N GLN A 125 -41.08 4.71 10.70
CA GLN A 125 -40.84 5.25 12.05
C GLN A 125 -40.99 6.76 12.13
N ARG A 126 -41.19 7.45 11.00
CA ARG A 126 -41.21 8.93 10.89
C ARG A 126 -39.99 9.58 11.50
N ARG A 127 -38.81 9.03 11.23
CA ARG A 127 -37.52 9.45 11.77
C ARG A 127 -36.50 9.75 10.70
N ASN A 128 -35.53 10.57 11.07
CA ASN A 128 -34.35 10.81 10.24
C ASN A 128 -33.34 9.66 10.41
N PHE A 129 -32.49 9.47 9.43
CA PHE A 129 -31.25 8.69 9.54
C PHE A 129 -30.08 9.52 9.04
N THR A 130 -28.88 9.30 9.63
CA THR A 130 -27.68 10.07 9.29
C THR A 130 -26.51 9.09 9.09
N ASP A 131 -25.58 9.49 8.23
CA ASP A 131 -24.27 8.87 8.04
C ASP A 131 -24.31 7.36 7.74
N LEU A 132 -25.32 6.94 7.00
CA LEU A 132 -25.35 5.56 6.48
C LEU A 132 -24.26 5.39 5.43
N GLU A 133 -23.22 4.64 5.74
CA GLU A 133 -22.22 4.25 4.77
C GLU A 133 -22.70 3.08 3.93
N ALA A 134 -22.59 3.20 2.60
CA ALA A 134 -22.94 2.15 1.66
C ALA A 134 -22.03 2.19 0.44
N THR A 135 -21.70 1.02 -0.09
CA THR A 135 -21.03 0.88 -1.38
C THR A 135 -22.08 0.61 -2.45
N LEU A 136 -22.09 1.41 -3.50
CA LEU A 136 -23.00 1.34 -4.63
C LEU A 136 -22.23 0.88 -5.86
N SER A 137 -22.72 -0.16 -6.53
CA SER A 137 -22.29 -0.49 -7.89
C SER A 137 -23.04 0.42 -8.86
N VAL A 138 -22.32 1.37 -9.46
CA VAL A 138 -22.88 2.42 -10.35
C VAL A 138 -22.41 2.19 -11.76
N VAL A 139 -23.32 2.32 -12.74
CA VAL A 139 -22.97 2.24 -14.16
C VAL A 139 -22.64 3.64 -14.67
N THR A 140 -21.45 3.79 -15.23
CA THR A 140 -20.95 5.05 -15.79
C THR A 140 -21.45 5.26 -17.23
N SER A 141 -21.22 6.44 -17.80
CA SER A 141 -21.70 6.81 -19.15
C SER A 141 -21.09 5.96 -20.27
N ASP A 142 -19.93 5.33 -20.03
CA ASP A 142 -19.23 4.40 -20.92
C ASP A 142 -19.64 2.94 -20.69
N ASN A 143 -20.75 2.73 -19.97
CA ASN A 143 -21.33 1.42 -19.66
C ASN A 143 -20.42 0.50 -18.83
N THR A 144 -19.48 1.07 -18.08
CA THR A 144 -18.67 0.33 -17.10
C THR A 144 -19.31 0.39 -15.72
N THR A 145 -19.21 -0.70 -14.95
CA THR A 145 -19.69 -0.72 -13.56
C THR A 145 -18.51 -0.40 -12.64
N VAL A 146 -18.70 0.62 -11.81
CA VAL A 146 -17.71 1.02 -10.79
C VAL A 146 -18.34 0.99 -9.40
N GLU A 147 -17.54 0.68 -8.40
CA GLU A 147 -17.95 0.78 -7.01
C GLU A 147 -17.76 2.22 -6.52
N CYS A 148 -18.81 2.78 -5.94
CA CYS A 148 -18.86 4.11 -5.38
C CYS A 148 -19.20 4.00 -3.89
N ASP A 149 -18.29 4.45 -3.04
CA ASP A 149 -18.55 4.58 -1.60
C ASP A 149 -19.34 5.88 -1.34
N ALA A 150 -20.49 5.74 -0.71
CA ALA A 150 -21.36 6.87 -0.42
C ALA A 150 -21.72 6.94 1.07
N VAL A 151 -21.85 8.16 1.57
CA VAL A 151 -22.49 8.47 2.86
C VAL A 151 -23.83 9.09 2.59
N ILE A 152 -24.88 8.50 3.16
CA ILE A 152 -26.27 8.83 2.85
C ILE A 152 -27.00 9.22 4.13
N SER A 153 -27.72 10.33 4.09
CA SER A 153 -28.57 10.76 5.20
C SER A 153 -29.97 11.09 4.66
N GLY A 154 -30.99 10.82 5.47
CA GLY A 154 -32.39 11.07 5.13
C GLY A 154 -33.12 11.87 6.21
N SER A 155 -33.80 12.93 5.81
CA SER A 155 -34.62 13.76 6.69
C SER A 155 -36.09 13.66 6.30
N TYR A 156 -36.89 13.03 7.15
CA TYR A 156 -38.34 12.90 7.00
C TYR A 156 -39.08 14.21 7.36
N PHE A 157 -40.07 14.56 6.60
CA PHE A 157 -40.99 15.70 6.90
C PHE A 157 -42.32 15.55 6.19
N LEU A 158 -43.32 16.31 6.66
CA LEU A 158 -44.63 16.42 6.03
C LEU A 158 -44.68 17.71 5.21
N LEU A 159 -45.13 17.61 3.97
CA LEU A 159 -45.44 18.75 3.10
C LEU A 159 -46.87 18.62 2.56
N ASN A 160 -47.76 19.56 2.91
CA ASN A 160 -49.19 19.51 2.55
C ASN A 160 -49.87 18.18 2.94
N GLU A 161 -49.56 17.64 4.12
CA GLU A 161 -50.04 16.36 4.66
C GLU A 161 -49.47 15.11 3.93
N GLU A 162 -48.62 15.28 2.92
CA GLU A 162 -47.92 14.19 2.26
C GLU A 162 -46.58 13.90 2.94
N GLU A 163 -46.27 12.61 3.07
CA GLU A 163 -45.02 12.15 3.65
C GLU A 163 -43.88 12.26 2.61
N ASN A 164 -42.83 12.98 2.98
CA ASN A 164 -41.68 13.25 2.12
C ASN A 164 -40.36 13.06 2.87
N MET A 165 -39.30 12.82 2.11
CA MET A 165 -37.95 12.74 2.64
C MET A 165 -36.96 13.46 1.74
N VAL A 166 -36.04 14.23 2.37
CA VAL A 166 -34.85 14.73 1.68
C VAL A 166 -33.72 13.77 1.94
N ILE A 167 -33.17 13.22 0.88
CA ILE A 167 -31.97 12.36 0.94
C ILE A 167 -30.77 13.15 0.43
N THR A 168 -29.66 13.06 1.17
CA THR A 168 -28.35 13.55 0.73
C THR A 168 -27.45 12.38 0.48
N VAL A 169 -26.76 12.36 -0.66
CA VAL A 169 -25.78 11.33 -1.04
C VAL A 169 -24.46 12.01 -1.31
N HIS A 170 -23.46 11.70 -0.47
CA HIS A 170 -22.08 12.16 -0.59
C HIS A 170 -21.22 11.04 -1.15
N ASP A 171 -20.64 11.24 -2.31
CA ASP A 171 -19.59 10.35 -2.84
C ASP A 171 -18.30 10.60 -2.04
N VAL A 172 -17.86 9.57 -1.33
CA VAL A 172 -16.64 9.59 -0.50
C VAL A 172 -15.55 8.64 -1.03
N THR A 173 -15.72 8.11 -2.24
CA THR A 173 -14.84 7.12 -2.85
C THR A 173 -13.39 7.61 -2.88
N ARG A 174 -13.15 8.80 -3.41
CA ARG A 174 -11.80 9.40 -3.47
C ARG A 174 -11.19 9.61 -2.08
N ARG A 175 -12.00 10.04 -1.11
CA ARG A 175 -11.55 10.24 0.27
C ARG A 175 -11.12 8.92 0.90
N LYS A 176 -11.95 7.86 0.78
CA LYS A 176 -11.64 6.54 1.32
C LYS A 176 -10.42 5.90 0.64
N GLN A 177 -10.26 6.08 -0.66
CA GLN A 177 -9.07 5.61 -1.40
C GLN A 177 -7.81 6.31 -0.91
N ALA A 178 -7.81 7.64 -0.81
CA ALA A 178 -6.66 8.41 -0.32
C ALA A 178 -6.30 8.04 1.15
N GLU A 179 -7.30 7.84 1.99
CA GLU A 179 -7.11 7.42 3.39
C GLU A 179 -6.48 6.01 3.46
N LYS A 180 -6.95 5.08 2.63
CA LYS A 180 -6.38 3.72 2.51
C LYS A 180 -4.92 3.76 2.04
N GLU A 181 -4.62 4.55 1.00
CA GLU A 181 -3.26 4.71 0.48
C GLU A 181 -2.34 5.32 1.55
N LEU A 182 -2.80 6.36 2.24
CA LEU A 182 -2.05 7.00 3.32
C LEU A 182 -1.76 6.03 4.46
N ARG A 183 -2.75 5.22 4.85
CA ARG A 183 -2.57 4.19 5.89
C ARG A 183 -1.52 3.16 5.49
N LEU A 184 -1.60 2.64 4.25
CA LEU A 184 -0.63 1.67 3.75
C LEU A 184 0.79 2.27 3.65
N ALA A 185 0.91 3.52 3.20
CA ALA A 185 2.18 4.23 3.16
C ALA A 185 2.77 4.44 4.57
N LYS A 186 1.92 4.80 5.55
CA LYS A 186 2.31 4.96 6.95
C LYS A 186 2.79 3.64 7.55
N GLU A 187 2.03 2.55 7.39
CA GLU A 187 2.41 1.22 7.88
C GLU A 187 3.75 0.76 7.29
N LYS A 188 3.98 1.04 5.99
CA LYS A 188 5.26 0.73 5.33
C LYS A 188 6.41 1.56 5.89
N ALA A 189 6.18 2.85 6.14
CA ALA A 189 7.20 3.73 6.71
C ALA A 189 7.55 3.34 8.16
N GLU A 190 6.55 3.02 8.99
CA GLU A 190 6.76 2.56 10.37
C GLU A 190 7.54 1.24 10.42
N LYS A 191 7.22 0.27 9.56
CA LYS A 191 7.98 -0.97 9.46
C LYS A 191 9.44 -0.72 9.05
N ALA A 192 9.67 0.18 8.10
CA ALA A 192 11.02 0.54 7.67
C ALA A 192 11.82 1.21 8.81
N ASP A 193 11.19 2.08 9.61
CA ASP A 193 11.84 2.77 10.73
C ASP A 193 12.19 1.80 11.87
N ILE A 194 11.29 0.87 12.21
CA ILE A 194 11.55 -0.20 13.19
C ILE A 194 12.72 -1.08 12.71
N SER A 195 12.74 -1.48 11.44
CA SER A 195 13.80 -2.28 10.85
C SER A 195 15.14 -1.55 10.91
N LYS A 196 15.17 -0.24 10.59
CA LYS A 196 16.36 0.60 10.67
C LYS A 196 16.88 0.75 12.10
N SER A 197 15.99 0.92 13.06
CA SER A 197 16.37 1.04 14.48
C SER A 197 16.94 -0.27 15.02
N ALA A 198 16.32 -1.40 14.68
CA ALA A 198 16.83 -2.74 15.01
C ALA A 198 18.20 -3.00 14.36
N PHE A 199 18.38 -2.54 13.10
CA PHE A 199 19.67 -2.59 12.40
C PHE A 199 20.77 -1.90 13.19
N LEU A 200 20.58 -0.63 13.56
CA LEU A 200 21.58 0.15 14.28
C LEU A 200 21.89 -0.46 15.65
N ALA A 201 20.90 -0.95 16.37
CA ALA A 201 21.08 -1.60 17.67
C ALA A 201 21.92 -2.90 17.54
N ASN A 202 21.58 -3.76 16.57
CA ASN A 202 22.30 -4.99 16.31
C ASN A 202 23.74 -4.71 15.86
N MET A 203 23.96 -3.73 14.96
CA MET A 203 25.29 -3.35 14.52
C MET A 203 26.17 -2.86 15.67
N SER A 204 25.61 -2.03 16.55
CA SER A 204 26.33 -1.56 17.73
C SER A 204 26.79 -2.73 18.62
N HIS A 205 25.95 -3.74 18.78
CA HIS A 205 26.32 -4.93 19.57
C HIS A 205 27.38 -5.80 18.88
N GLU A 206 27.19 -6.06 17.55
CA GLU A 206 28.11 -6.89 16.77
C GLU A 206 29.52 -6.23 16.62
N ILE A 207 29.60 -4.90 16.58
CA ILE A 207 30.87 -4.15 16.59
C ILE A 207 31.49 -4.16 17.99
N ARG A 208 30.72 -4.00 19.05
CA ARG A 208 31.26 -3.91 20.43
C ARG A 208 31.94 -5.19 20.88
N THR A 209 31.38 -6.35 20.51
CA THR A 209 31.92 -7.64 20.94
C THR A 209 33.37 -7.89 20.48
N PRO A 210 33.72 -7.82 19.18
CA PRO A 210 35.10 -7.98 18.73
C PRO A 210 35.99 -6.82 19.20
N LEU A 211 35.50 -5.61 19.30
CA LEU A 211 36.25 -4.45 19.78
C LEU A 211 36.70 -4.67 21.24
N ASN A 212 35.79 -5.13 22.12
CA ASN A 212 36.15 -5.44 23.51
C ASN A 212 37.14 -6.60 23.62
N ALA A 213 37.05 -7.60 22.72
CA ALA A 213 38.04 -8.68 22.68
C ALA A 213 39.40 -8.14 22.26
N ILE A 214 39.49 -7.31 21.22
CA ILE A 214 40.75 -6.69 20.78
C ILE A 214 41.36 -5.88 21.91
N THR A 215 40.60 -4.97 22.55
CA THR A 215 41.11 -4.11 23.64
C THR A 215 41.52 -4.93 24.85
N GLY A 216 40.71 -5.91 25.29
CA GLY A 216 41.03 -6.73 26.46
C GLY A 216 42.26 -7.60 26.25
N PHE A 217 42.40 -8.24 25.09
CA PHE A 217 43.60 -9.05 24.82
C PHE A 217 44.85 -8.20 24.52
N ALA A 218 44.71 -7.00 23.96
CA ALA A 218 45.80 -6.06 23.82
C ALA A 218 46.34 -5.56 25.17
N GLU A 219 45.48 -5.33 26.18
CA GLU A 219 45.88 -4.96 27.53
C GLU A 219 46.69 -6.07 28.22
N VAL A 220 46.26 -7.33 28.10
CA VAL A 220 46.94 -8.45 28.73
C VAL A 220 48.16 -8.97 27.95
N LEU A 221 48.31 -8.62 26.68
CA LEU A 221 49.42 -9.02 25.83
C LEU A 221 50.78 -8.58 26.41
N GLY A 222 50.83 -7.39 27.03
CA GLY A 222 52.04 -6.87 27.68
C GLY A 222 52.45 -7.63 28.97
N SER A 223 51.51 -8.37 29.57
CA SER A 223 51.74 -9.16 30.81
C SER A 223 51.93 -10.66 30.52
N ALA A 224 51.90 -11.11 29.27
CA ALA A 224 52.15 -12.48 28.90
C ALA A 224 53.54 -12.91 29.24
N THR A 225 53.65 -14.05 29.90
CA THR A 225 54.93 -14.55 30.42
C THR A 225 55.61 -15.56 29.50
N THR A 226 54.87 -16.20 28.62
CA THR A 226 55.37 -17.17 27.64
C THR A 226 55.14 -16.71 26.20
N GLU A 227 55.96 -17.19 25.28
CA GLU A 227 55.76 -16.89 23.83
C GLU A 227 54.47 -17.55 23.29
N GLU A 228 54.08 -18.68 23.87
CA GLU A 228 52.80 -19.35 23.51
C GLU A 228 51.61 -18.49 23.90
N GLU A 229 51.62 -17.88 25.10
CA GLU A 229 50.52 -16.94 25.50
C GLU A 229 50.46 -15.72 24.59
N LYS A 230 51.63 -15.14 24.24
CA LYS A 230 51.68 -14.01 23.32
C LYS A 230 51.11 -14.36 21.95
N ALA A 231 51.50 -15.52 21.42
CA ALA A 231 50.98 -16.00 20.13
C ALA A 231 49.49 -16.22 20.17
N GLN A 232 48.93 -16.78 21.25
CA GLN A 232 47.49 -16.95 21.43
C GLN A 232 46.75 -15.61 21.48
N TYR A 233 47.25 -14.63 22.25
CA TYR A 233 46.63 -13.33 22.36
C TYR A 233 46.67 -12.57 21.04
N GLN A 234 47.78 -12.62 20.31
CA GLN A 234 47.92 -12.04 18.98
C GLN A 234 46.95 -12.66 17.98
N GLU A 235 46.80 -13.99 18.00
CA GLU A 235 45.81 -14.67 17.12
C GLU A 235 44.38 -14.27 17.44
N ILE A 236 44.03 -14.16 18.74
CA ILE A 236 42.68 -13.68 19.13
C ILE A 236 42.40 -12.23 18.66
N ILE A 237 43.42 -11.34 18.83
CA ILE A 237 43.33 -9.95 18.37
C ILE A 237 43.15 -9.92 16.87
N LYS A 238 43.97 -10.66 16.10
CA LYS A 238 43.91 -10.71 14.64
C LYS A 238 42.57 -11.24 14.16
N MET A 239 42.06 -12.33 14.70
CA MET A 239 40.77 -12.92 14.35
C MET A 239 39.63 -11.97 14.60
N ASN A 240 39.63 -11.18 15.69
CA ASN A 240 38.59 -10.21 15.99
C ASN A 240 38.72 -8.94 15.13
N ALA A 241 39.96 -8.55 14.76
CA ALA A 241 40.15 -7.43 13.81
C ALA A 241 39.64 -7.79 12.41
N ASP A 242 39.92 -8.99 11.93
CA ASP A 242 39.39 -9.47 10.64
C ASP A 242 37.88 -9.54 10.65
N LEU A 243 37.25 -10.01 11.74
CA LEU A 243 35.82 -10.02 11.91
C LEU A 243 35.23 -8.59 11.89
N LEU A 244 35.88 -7.64 12.56
CA LEU A 244 35.45 -6.25 12.59
C LEU A 244 35.51 -5.60 11.18
N MET A 245 36.61 -5.87 10.45
CA MET A 245 36.76 -5.39 9.07
C MET A 245 35.70 -5.96 8.14
N GLN A 246 35.33 -7.23 8.29
CA GLN A 246 34.23 -7.84 7.55
C GLN A 246 32.92 -7.17 7.86
N LEU A 247 32.59 -6.91 9.14
CA LEU A 247 31.36 -6.21 9.55
C LEU A 247 31.27 -4.78 8.96
N VAL A 248 32.38 -4.04 8.98
CA VAL A 248 32.45 -2.69 8.40
C VAL A 248 32.17 -2.75 6.89
N ASN A 249 32.79 -3.69 6.18
CA ASN A 249 32.57 -3.85 4.75
C ASN A 249 31.10 -4.24 4.44
N ASP A 250 30.50 -5.14 5.24
CA ASP A 250 29.10 -5.54 5.10
C ASP A 250 28.16 -4.33 5.30
N ILE A 251 28.43 -3.46 6.28
CA ILE A 251 27.67 -2.23 6.54
C ILE A 251 27.81 -1.24 5.37
N LEU A 252 29.02 -1.06 4.84
CA LEU A 252 29.28 -0.18 3.70
C LEU A 252 28.58 -0.68 2.43
N ASP A 253 28.65 -1.98 2.15
CA ASP A 253 27.94 -2.59 1.03
C ASP A 253 26.41 -2.39 1.19
N MET A 254 25.88 -2.63 2.39
CA MET A 254 24.49 -2.42 2.68
C MET A 254 24.05 -0.96 2.47
N SER A 255 24.87 0.00 2.91
CA SER A 255 24.61 1.43 2.71
C SER A 255 24.58 1.81 1.22
N LYS A 256 25.50 1.25 0.41
CA LYS A 256 25.52 1.43 -1.04
C LYS A 256 24.30 0.82 -1.73
N ILE A 257 23.85 -0.34 -1.26
CA ILE A 257 22.65 -1.02 -1.73
C ILE A 257 21.40 -0.16 -1.45
N GLU A 258 21.24 0.34 -0.22
CA GLU A 258 20.11 1.19 0.15
C GLU A 258 20.08 2.53 -0.60
N ALA A 259 21.24 3.10 -0.88
CA ALA A 259 21.38 4.31 -1.67
C ALA A 259 21.22 4.07 -3.19
N GLY A 260 21.17 2.81 -3.65
CA GLY A 260 21.17 2.48 -5.08
C GLY A 260 22.47 2.84 -5.80
N THR A 261 23.58 2.98 -5.05
CA THR A 261 24.89 3.39 -5.55
C THR A 261 25.90 2.23 -5.65
N LEU A 262 25.41 0.99 -5.55
CA LEU A 262 26.27 -0.17 -5.72
C LEU A 262 26.70 -0.31 -7.18
N GLU A 263 27.96 -0.14 -7.45
CA GLU A 263 28.56 -0.27 -8.79
C GLU A 263 29.04 -1.69 -9.02
N PHE A 264 28.85 -2.22 -10.23
CA PHE A 264 29.34 -3.52 -10.69
C PHE A 264 30.44 -3.32 -11.72
N VAL A 265 31.63 -3.85 -11.45
CA VAL A 265 32.76 -3.77 -12.35
C VAL A 265 32.77 -5.00 -13.25
N GLN A 266 32.27 -4.85 -14.47
CA GLN A 266 32.22 -5.94 -15.45
C GLN A 266 33.62 -6.27 -15.98
N THR A 267 34.08 -7.49 -15.74
CA THR A 267 35.35 -8.03 -16.22
C THR A 267 35.14 -9.42 -16.83
N THR A 268 36.06 -9.85 -17.67
CA THR A 268 36.04 -11.22 -18.16
C THR A 268 36.58 -12.16 -17.07
N VAL A 269 35.74 -13.06 -16.60
CA VAL A 269 36.03 -13.96 -15.49
C VAL A 269 36.03 -15.41 -15.97
N ASP A 270 37.09 -16.15 -15.66
CA ASP A 270 37.13 -17.62 -15.74
C ASP A 270 36.45 -18.17 -14.48
N VAL A 271 35.30 -18.77 -14.65
CA VAL A 271 34.50 -19.33 -13.53
C VAL A 271 35.18 -20.52 -12.91
N ASN A 272 35.86 -21.37 -13.72
CA ASN A 272 36.57 -22.54 -13.21
C ASN A 272 37.76 -22.15 -12.32
N GLN A 273 38.50 -21.12 -12.76
CA GLN A 273 39.59 -20.58 -11.95
C GLN A 273 39.07 -19.96 -10.64
N LEU A 274 37.96 -19.19 -10.70
CA LEU A 274 37.37 -18.62 -9.51
C LEU A 274 36.97 -19.70 -8.49
N LEU A 275 36.31 -20.78 -8.94
CA LEU A 275 35.92 -21.88 -8.05
C LEU A 275 37.13 -22.62 -7.48
N SER A 276 38.18 -22.83 -8.26
CA SER A 276 39.43 -23.44 -7.80
C SER A 276 40.10 -22.58 -6.74
N ASP A 277 40.17 -21.26 -6.95
CA ASP A 277 40.76 -20.33 -5.98
C ASP A 277 39.99 -20.37 -4.64
N LEU A 278 38.66 -20.38 -4.70
CA LEU A 278 37.79 -20.46 -3.52
C LEU A 278 37.93 -21.83 -2.82
N GLN A 279 37.97 -22.91 -3.59
CA GLN A 279 38.19 -24.24 -3.02
C GLN A 279 39.48 -24.31 -2.21
N GLN A 280 40.60 -23.86 -2.78
CA GLN A 280 41.91 -23.86 -2.12
C GLN A 280 41.87 -23.01 -0.85
N LEU A 281 41.31 -21.81 -0.94
CA LEU A 281 41.17 -20.90 0.21
C LEU A 281 40.36 -21.53 1.36
N PHE A 282 39.22 -22.13 1.06
CA PHE A 282 38.39 -22.73 2.09
C PHE A 282 38.91 -24.05 2.61
N GLN A 283 39.57 -24.88 1.78
CA GLN A 283 40.22 -26.11 2.25
C GLN A 283 41.34 -25.78 3.24
N MET A 284 42.19 -24.79 2.93
CA MET A 284 43.23 -24.33 3.86
C MET A 284 42.63 -23.90 5.21
N ARG A 285 41.55 -23.10 5.20
CA ARG A 285 40.89 -22.67 6.45
C ARG A 285 40.33 -23.84 7.27
N VAL A 286 39.80 -24.87 6.59
CA VAL A 286 39.28 -26.08 7.26
C VAL A 286 40.46 -26.90 7.86
N ASP A 287 41.54 -27.05 7.12
CA ASP A 287 42.73 -27.82 7.54
C ASP A 287 43.41 -27.12 8.73
N ASP A 288 43.60 -25.81 8.69
CA ASP A 288 44.15 -24.99 9.79
C ASP A 288 43.33 -25.10 11.07
N ALA A 289 41.99 -25.20 10.91
CA ALA A 289 41.07 -25.40 12.05
C ALA A 289 41.00 -26.85 12.54
N GLY A 290 41.75 -27.78 11.95
CA GLY A 290 41.69 -29.21 12.27
C GLY A 290 40.38 -29.88 11.92
N GLY A 291 39.65 -29.31 10.96
CA GLY A 291 38.33 -29.77 10.53
C GLY A 291 38.40 -31.02 9.65
N ASN A 292 37.36 -31.83 9.66
CA ASN A 292 37.23 -33.02 8.82
C ASN A 292 36.15 -32.82 7.76
N ILE A 293 36.31 -31.76 6.93
CA ILE A 293 35.41 -31.37 5.85
C ILE A 293 36.18 -31.31 4.55
N GLN A 294 35.68 -31.97 3.52
CA GLN A 294 36.27 -31.90 2.19
C GLN A 294 35.57 -30.81 1.35
N ILE A 295 36.35 -29.87 0.82
CA ILE A 295 35.84 -28.84 -0.10
C ILE A 295 36.08 -29.29 -1.55
N ILE A 296 35.04 -29.32 -2.35
CA ILE A 296 35.07 -29.84 -3.73
C ILE A 296 34.57 -28.75 -4.68
N ALA A 297 35.40 -28.42 -5.69
CA ALA A 297 34.95 -27.57 -6.79
C ALA A 297 34.42 -28.46 -7.93
N GLU A 298 33.23 -28.17 -8.40
CA GLU A 298 32.57 -28.89 -9.49
C GLU A 298 32.36 -27.94 -10.69
N SER A 299 32.90 -28.33 -11.84
CA SER A 299 32.81 -27.56 -13.08
C SER A 299 31.99 -28.31 -14.10
N SER A 300 30.93 -27.73 -14.60
CA SER A 300 30.04 -28.33 -15.62
C SER A 300 30.66 -28.29 -17.05
N ARG A 301 31.70 -27.47 -17.23
CA ARG A 301 32.44 -27.31 -18.51
C ARG A 301 33.94 -27.23 -18.29
N SER A 302 34.72 -27.61 -19.33
CA SER A 302 36.16 -27.49 -19.35
C SER A 302 36.68 -26.04 -19.29
N SER A 303 35.89 -25.07 -19.77
CA SER A 303 36.16 -23.63 -19.73
C SER A 303 34.83 -22.86 -19.73
N CYS A 304 34.74 -21.86 -18.85
CA CYS A 304 33.57 -21.00 -18.73
C CYS A 304 34.01 -19.56 -18.49
N MET A 305 34.01 -18.76 -19.58
CA MET A 305 34.36 -17.34 -19.54
C MET A 305 33.08 -16.51 -19.58
N ILE A 306 32.90 -15.59 -18.62
CA ILE A 306 31.72 -14.72 -18.52
C ILE A 306 32.11 -13.26 -18.28
N GLN A 307 31.23 -12.34 -18.65
CA GLN A 307 31.33 -10.94 -18.29
C GLN A 307 30.55 -10.71 -16.99
N THR A 308 31.27 -10.46 -15.89
CA THR A 308 30.65 -10.23 -14.58
C THR A 308 31.65 -9.52 -13.65
N ASP A 309 31.17 -9.12 -12.46
CA ASP A 309 32.05 -8.68 -11.38
C ASP A 309 32.57 -9.87 -10.58
N ARG A 310 33.88 -10.19 -10.79
CA ARG A 310 34.55 -11.30 -10.10
C ARG A 310 34.42 -11.20 -8.57
N ASN A 311 34.60 -10.00 -8.01
CA ASN A 311 34.61 -9.80 -6.58
C ASN A 311 33.22 -10.02 -5.96
N ARG A 312 32.17 -9.60 -6.66
CA ARG A 312 30.80 -9.80 -6.21
C ARG A 312 30.37 -11.26 -6.29
N VAL A 313 30.71 -11.98 -7.37
CA VAL A 313 30.47 -13.42 -7.46
C VAL A 313 31.24 -14.17 -6.37
N ALA A 314 32.54 -13.84 -6.16
CA ALA A 314 33.34 -14.41 -5.09
C ALA A 314 32.73 -14.12 -3.73
N GLN A 315 32.19 -12.92 -3.50
CA GLN A 315 31.58 -12.53 -2.24
C GLN A 315 30.34 -13.40 -1.92
N VAL A 316 29.44 -13.60 -2.91
CA VAL A 316 28.25 -14.45 -2.74
C VAL A 316 28.65 -15.89 -2.41
N LEU A 317 29.56 -16.49 -3.22
CA LEU A 317 30.04 -17.83 -3.01
C LEU A 317 30.75 -17.97 -1.65
N SER A 318 31.54 -16.96 -1.23
CA SER A 318 32.22 -16.95 0.06
C SER A 318 31.23 -16.89 1.24
N ASN A 319 30.17 -16.15 1.12
CA ASN A 319 29.10 -16.09 2.13
C ASN A 319 28.41 -17.46 2.28
N PHE A 320 28.12 -18.13 1.14
CA PHE A 320 27.53 -19.47 1.18
C PHE A 320 28.48 -20.51 1.73
N ALA A 321 29.76 -20.54 1.27
CA ALA A 321 30.76 -21.46 1.74
C ALA A 321 31.09 -21.26 3.22
N GLY A 322 31.19 -20.01 3.70
CA GLY A 322 31.38 -19.69 5.10
C GLY A 322 30.24 -20.21 5.99
N ASN A 323 28.99 -20.09 5.53
CA ASN A 323 27.85 -20.69 6.21
C ASN A 323 27.91 -22.21 6.19
N ALA A 324 28.25 -22.83 5.05
CA ALA A 324 28.37 -24.26 4.91
C ALA A 324 29.43 -24.83 5.89
N ILE A 325 30.63 -24.21 5.99
CA ILE A 325 31.68 -24.60 6.93
C ILE A 325 31.22 -24.48 8.39
N LYS A 326 30.50 -23.41 8.70
CA LYS A 326 29.97 -23.14 10.04
C LYS A 326 28.95 -24.17 10.52
N PHE A 327 28.18 -24.77 9.62
CA PHE A 327 27.10 -25.69 9.95
C PHE A 327 27.37 -27.16 9.58
N THR A 328 28.52 -27.46 8.96
CA THR A 328 28.97 -28.81 8.67
C THR A 328 30.07 -29.18 9.65
N HIS A 329 29.89 -30.27 10.42
CA HIS A 329 30.91 -30.75 11.35
C HIS A 329 31.84 -31.82 10.72
N LYS A 330 31.29 -32.62 9.82
CA LYS A 330 31.97 -33.67 9.09
C LYS A 330 31.24 -33.93 7.77
N GLY A 331 32.01 -34.17 6.71
CA GLY A 331 31.44 -34.48 5.40
C GLY A 331 32.06 -33.65 4.28
N SER A 332 31.24 -33.12 3.37
CA SER A 332 31.74 -32.38 2.22
C SER A 332 30.91 -31.11 1.92
N ILE A 333 31.60 -30.14 1.33
CA ILE A 333 31.01 -28.93 0.78
C ILE A 333 31.37 -28.84 -0.70
N ARG A 334 30.38 -28.74 -1.57
CA ARG A 334 30.56 -28.69 -3.02
C ARG A 334 30.22 -27.31 -3.52
N LEU A 335 31.17 -26.63 -4.18
CA LEU A 335 30.99 -25.38 -4.87
C LEU A 335 30.93 -25.67 -6.38
N GLY A 336 29.89 -25.23 -7.04
CA GLY A 336 29.76 -25.55 -8.44
C GLY A 336 28.88 -24.58 -9.21
N TYR A 337 28.81 -24.81 -10.53
CA TYR A 337 27.84 -24.14 -11.38
C TYR A 337 27.28 -25.09 -12.45
N GLU A 338 26.08 -24.77 -12.89
CA GLU A 338 25.39 -25.39 -14.03
C GLU A 338 25.03 -24.33 -15.06
N THR A 339 25.05 -24.69 -16.34
CA THR A 339 24.53 -23.82 -17.38
C THR A 339 23.07 -24.16 -17.63
N ARG A 340 22.18 -23.22 -17.44
CA ARG A 340 20.72 -23.33 -17.68
C ARG A 340 20.33 -22.29 -18.72
N ASP A 341 19.94 -22.72 -19.90
CA ASP A 341 19.52 -21.86 -21.01
C ASP A 341 20.30 -20.54 -21.15
N THR A 342 19.80 -19.47 -20.58
CA THR A 342 20.37 -18.10 -20.61
C THR A 342 21.06 -17.68 -19.31
N GLU A 343 21.21 -18.59 -18.34
CA GLU A 343 21.72 -18.29 -17.00
C GLU A 343 22.79 -19.29 -16.56
N LEU A 344 23.71 -18.83 -15.74
CA LEU A 344 24.56 -19.68 -14.93
C LEU A 344 23.96 -19.80 -13.53
N TYR A 345 23.72 -21.04 -13.13
CA TYR A 345 23.24 -21.40 -11.79
C TYR A 345 24.44 -21.81 -10.94
N PHE A 346 24.83 -20.95 -10.01
CA PHE A 346 25.87 -21.22 -9.04
C PHE A 346 25.27 -21.82 -7.78
N TYR A 347 25.98 -22.78 -7.16
CA TYR A 347 25.52 -23.39 -5.94
C TYR A 347 26.68 -23.73 -4.98
N VAL A 348 26.32 -23.73 -3.69
CA VAL A 348 27.15 -24.31 -2.62
C VAL A 348 26.27 -25.31 -1.87
N LYS A 349 26.64 -26.58 -1.95
CA LYS A 349 25.93 -27.69 -1.31
C LYS A 349 26.75 -28.26 -0.17
N ASP A 350 26.17 -28.34 1.02
CA ASP A 350 26.77 -28.90 2.22
C ASP A 350 26.04 -30.15 2.70
N THR A 351 26.72 -30.94 3.52
CA THR A 351 26.18 -32.12 4.21
C THR A 351 26.08 -31.84 5.73
N GLY A 352 25.70 -30.60 6.07
CA GLY A 352 25.61 -30.14 7.43
C GLY A 352 24.26 -30.42 8.11
N THR A 353 23.94 -29.62 9.11
CA THR A 353 22.73 -29.83 9.95
C THR A 353 21.44 -29.55 9.23
N GLY A 354 21.47 -28.93 8.04
CA GLY A 354 20.26 -28.49 7.34
C GLY A 354 19.49 -27.39 8.06
N ILE A 355 18.37 -26.99 7.48
CA ILE A 355 17.50 -25.91 7.96
C ILE A 355 16.08 -26.43 8.03
N PRO A 356 15.37 -26.25 9.16
CA PRO A 356 13.95 -26.56 9.26
C PRO A 356 13.11 -25.82 8.23
N ALA A 357 12.13 -26.48 7.61
CA ALA A 357 11.29 -25.90 6.55
C ALA A 357 10.59 -24.60 6.97
N GLU A 358 10.21 -24.46 8.24
CA GLU A 358 9.57 -23.28 8.80
C GLU A 358 10.48 -22.04 8.80
N LYS A 359 11.81 -22.25 8.86
CA LYS A 359 12.80 -21.16 8.91
C LYS A 359 13.41 -20.84 7.54
N LEU A 360 13.18 -21.68 6.54
CA LEU A 360 13.77 -21.53 5.22
C LEU A 360 13.33 -20.23 4.50
N PRO A 361 12.07 -19.75 4.60
CA PRO A 361 11.66 -18.49 3.98
C PRO A 361 12.43 -17.27 4.50
N ASP A 362 12.86 -17.31 5.77
CA ASP A 362 13.43 -16.14 6.46
C ASP A 362 14.95 -16.07 6.37
N VAL A 363 15.64 -17.07 5.76
CA VAL A 363 17.12 -17.16 5.77
C VAL A 363 17.80 -15.99 5.02
N PHE A 364 17.13 -15.36 4.11
CA PHE A 364 17.63 -14.19 3.37
C PHE A 364 17.22 -12.86 4.00
N GLU A 365 16.39 -12.88 5.04
CA GLU A 365 16.05 -11.67 5.77
C GLU A 365 17.28 -11.14 6.55
N ARG A 366 17.32 -9.82 6.70
CA ARG A 366 18.42 -9.13 7.38
C ARG A 366 18.44 -9.51 8.85
N PHE A 367 19.63 -9.82 9.40
CA PHE A 367 19.86 -10.15 10.82
C PHE A 367 19.21 -11.44 11.31
N VAL A 368 18.67 -12.25 10.43
CA VAL A 368 18.17 -13.56 10.81
C VAL A 368 19.37 -14.47 11.11
N LYS A 369 19.42 -14.95 12.34
CA LYS A 369 20.36 -15.98 12.80
C LYS A 369 19.54 -17.20 13.20
N LEU A 370 19.69 -18.28 12.47
CA LEU A 370 19.01 -19.55 12.80
C LEU A 370 19.52 -20.16 14.12
N ASN A 371 20.77 -19.85 14.47
CA ASN A 371 21.38 -20.24 15.75
C ASN A 371 22.04 -19.01 16.39
N LYS A 372 21.60 -18.63 17.61
CA LYS A 372 22.07 -17.44 18.35
C LYS A 372 23.50 -17.57 18.84
N ASP A 373 24.00 -18.81 19.03
CA ASP A 373 25.30 -19.07 19.58
C ASP A 373 26.45 -18.98 18.56
N LYS A 374 26.11 -18.94 17.26
CA LYS A 374 27.11 -18.87 16.18
C LYS A 374 27.39 -17.43 15.74
N LYS A 375 28.71 -17.08 15.66
CA LYS A 375 29.20 -15.74 15.28
C LYS A 375 28.76 -15.34 13.86
N GLY A 376 28.45 -14.05 13.63
CA GLY A 376 28.14 -13.45 12.33
C GLY A 376 26.98 -12.46 12.41
N ALA A 377 26.97 -11.39 11.61
CA ALA A 377 26.01 -10.32 11.66
C ALA A 377 24.64 -10.66 11.03
N GLY A 378 24.51 -11.78 10.30
CA GLY A 378 23.29 -12.12 9.56
C GLY A 378 23.03 -11.21 8.35
N LEU A 379 24.08 -10.58 7.80
CA LEU A 379 24.00 -9.70 6.63
C LEU A 379 24.41 -10.38 5.32
N GLY A 380 25.28 -11.39 5.38
CA GLY A 380 25.86 -12.00 4.18
C GLY A 380 24.84 -12.50 3.17
N LEU A 381 23.80 -13.22 3.61
CA LEU A 381 22.76 -13.74 2.71
C LEU A 381 21.88 -12.63 2.11
N SER A 382 21.54 -11.60 2.88
CA SER A 382 20.77 -10.47 2.39
C SER A 382 21.55 -9.59 1.40
N ILE A 383 22.86 -9.42 1.61
CA ILE A 383 23.75 -8.78 0.63
C ILE A 383 23.84 -9.64 -0.64
N SER A 384 23.98 -10.96 -0.49
CA SER A 384 24.00 -11.89 -1.63
C SER A 384 22.70 -11.82 -2.46
N GLN A 385 21.56 -11.65 -1.83
CA GLN A 385 20.28 -11.47 -2.51
C GLN A 385 20.24 -10.23 -3.41
N THR A 386 20.97 -9.18 -3.05
CA THR A 386 20.99 -7.94 -3.84
C THR A 386 22.03 -8.00 -4.98
N ILE A 387 23.10 -8.76 -4.78
CA ILE A 387 24.21 -8.90 -5.75
C ILE A 387 23.86 -9.95 -6.83
N GLY A 388 23.21 -11.04 -6.45
CA GLY A 388 22.78 -12.09 -7.37
C GLY A 388 21.55 -11.70 -8.19
N GLY A 389 21.27 -12.48 -9.25
CA GLY A 389 20.02 -12.40 -9.98
C GLY A 389 18.87 -13.00 -9.17
N GLN A 390 18.49 -14.24 -9.45
CA GLN A 390 17.64 -15.01 -8.55
C GLN A 390 18.52 -15.71 -7.52
N ILE A 391 18.05 -15.82 -6.29
CA ILE A 391 18.74 -16.49 -5.18
C ILE A 391 17.75 -17.37 -4.43
N GLY A 392 18.24 -18.50 -3.91
CA GLY A 392 17.40 -19.40 -3.12
C GLY A 392 18.21 -20.38 -2.29
N ALA A 393 17.49 -21.16 -1.49
CA ALA A 393 18.05 -22.23 -0.68
C ALA A 393 17.09 -23.41 -0.67
N ASP A 394 17.65 -24.60 -0.83
CA ASP A 394 16.97 -25.89 -0.66
C ASP A 394 17.64 -26.62 0.49
N SER A 395 16.88 -27.08 1.47
CA SER A 395 17.45 -27.71 2.67
C SER A 395 16.51 -28.74 3.27
N VAL A 396 17.11 -29.79 3.82
CA VAL A 396 16.43 -30.80 4.63
C VAL A 396 17.18 -30.90 5.95
N GLU A 397 16.45 -30.76 7.06
CA GLU A 397 17.02 -30.84 8.39
C GLU A 397 17.69 -32.23 8.62
N GLY A 398 18.94 -32.23 9.04
CA GLY A 398 19.74 -33.42 9.21
C GLY A 398 20.47 -33.94 7.97
N GLU A 399 20.19 -33.44 6.75
CA GLU A 399 20.80 -33.91 5.50
C GLU A 399 21.73 -32.86 4.88
N GLY A 400 21.52 -31.57 5.15
CA GLY A 400 22.29 -30.46 4.63
C GLY A 400 21.51 -29.42 3.85
N SER A 401 22.23 -28.48 3.24
CA SER A 401 21.62 -27.37 2.50
C SER A 401 22.32 -27.16 1.17
N THR A 402 21.56 -26.57 0.22
CA THR A 402 22.07 -26.06 -1.05
C THR A 402 21.64 -24.62 -1.18
N PHE A 403 22.58 -23.69 -1.08
CA PHE A 403 22.37 -22.28 -1.39
C PHE A 403 22.77 -22.02 -2.83
N TRP A 404 21.96 -21.30 -3.58
CA TRP A 404 22.20 -21.06 -4.98
C TRP A 404 21.81 -19.64 -5.41
N PHE A 405 22.41 -19.18 -6.52
CA PHE A 405 22.02 -17.94 -7.19
C PHE A 405 22.27 -18.07 -8.71
N THR A 406 21.60 -17.21 -9.48
CA THR A 406 21.74 -17.17 -10.94
C THR A 406 22.36 -15.86 -11.41
N ILE A 407 23.11 -15.92 -12.50
CA ILE A 407 23.61 -14.75 -13.21
C ILE A 407 23.24 -14.92 -14.69
N PRO A 408 22.77 -13.85 -15.39
CA PRO A 408 22.55 -13.91 -16.82
C PRO A 408 23.83 -14.35 -17.54
N TYR A 409 23.72 -15.39 -18.36
CA TYR A 409 24.83 -15.93 -19.14
C TYR A 409 24.68 -15.55 -20.60
N ARG A 410 25.62 -14.72 -21.07
CA ARG A 410 25.85 -14.55 -22.52
C ARG A 410 27.19 -15.22 -22.81
N SER A 411 27.18 -16.32 -23.58
CA SER A 411 28.43 -16.95 -24.01
C SER A 411 29.25 -15.88 -24.74
N CYS A 412 30.47 -15.62 -24.28
CA CYS A 412 31.45 -14.94 -25.10
C CYS A 412 31.70 -15.87 -26.28
N GLY A 413 31.04 -15.61 -27.43
CA GLY A 413 31.30 -16.34 -28.67
C GLY A 413 32.80 -16.32 -28.91
N LYS A 414 33.37 -17.49 -29.33
CA LYS A 414 34.76 -17.54 -29.84
C LYS A 414 34.95 -16.33 -30.75
N PRO A 415 36.00 -15.52 -30.59
CA PRO A 415 36.40 -14.58 -31.60
C PRO A 415 36.63 -15.38 -32.89
N ARG A 416 35.95 -15.01 -33.99
CA ARG A 416 36.16 -15.56 -35.34
C ARG A 416 37.53 -15.25 -35.81
#